data_6ccad4b22dfb8859bfac2b6b83178663
#
_entry.id   6ccad4b22dfb8859bfac2b6b83178663
#
_cell.length_a   1.000
_cell.length_b   1.000
_cell.length_c   1.000
_cell.angle_alpha   90.00
_cell.angle_beta   90.00
_cell.angle_gamma   90.00
#
_symmetry.space_group_name_H-M   'P 1'
#
loop_
_entity.id
_entity.type
_entity.pdbx_description
1 polymer ?
#
loop_
_entity_poly.entity_id
_entity_poly.type
_entity_poly.pdbx_seq_one_letter_code
_entity_poly.pdbx_strand_id
1 'polypeptide(L)'
;VYLVKDGTLFLLYGRKDFENMTHRRYEYIKGLNGHSEIALYVDTFEEVDMAYNNAIKNGATSVLEPELEPWGQRTCYIADPEGNLIEIGSWNKVYEQKDL
;
A
#
# COMPACT_ATOMS: atom_id res chain seq x y z
N VAL A 1 11.80 -6.36 -7.54
CA VAL A 1 12.95 -6.56 -6.64
C VAL A 1 12.57 -6.14 -5.23
N TYR A 2 12.90 -6.94 -4.28
CA TYR A 2 12.65 -6.60 -2.89
C TYR A 2 13.82 -6.99 -1.99
N LEU A 3 13.95 -6.25 -0.88
CA LEU A 3 14.95 -6.50 0.15
C LEU A 3 14.25 -6.55 1.49
N VAL A 4 14.65 -7.48 2.35
CA VAL A 4 14.11 -7.59 3.71
C VAL A 4 15.23 -7.47 4.71
N LYS A 5 15.06 -6.61 5.69
CA LYS A 5 16.01 -6.43 6.78
C LYS A 5 15.26 -6.02 8.04
N ASP A 6 15.50 -6.75 9.12
CA ASP A 6 14.92 -6.44 10.45
C ASP A 6 13.40 -6.24 10.42
N GLY A 7 12.71 -7.09 9.65
CA GLY A 7 11.25 -7.00 9.53
C GLY A 7 10.75 -5.90 8.61
N THR A 8 11.65 -5.15 7.99
CA THR A 8 11.29 -4.11 7.04
C THR A 8 11.46 -4.63 5.62
N LEU A 9 10.43 -4.50 4.81
CA LEU A 9 10.47 -4.85 3.40
C LEU A 9 10.70 -3.60 2.58
N PHE A 10 11.73 -3.61 1.74
CA PHE A 10 11.98 -2.55 0.77
C PHE A 10 11.70 -3.11 -0.63
N LEU A 11 10.75 -2.54 -1.31
CA LEU A 11 10.25 -3.06 -2.58
C LEU A 11 10.43 -2.03 -3.69
N LEU A 12 10.94 -2.49 -4.84
CA LEU A 12 11.05 -1.67 -6.05
C LEU A 12 10.18 -2.30 -7.14
N TYR A 13 9.32 -1.52 -7.74
CA TYR A 13 8.51 -1.97 -8.88
C TYR A 13 8.26 -0.82 -9.86
N GLY A 14 7.89 -1.17 -11.08
CA GLY A 14 7.75 -0.20 -12.16
C GLY A 14 6.48 0.65 -12.03
N ARG A 15 6.55 1.86 -12.58
CA ARG A 15 5.40 2.77 -12.63
C ARG A 15 4.22 2.15 -13.36
N LYS A 16 4.50 1.43 -14.45
CA LYS A 16 3.45 0.78 -15.24
C LYS A 16 2.73 -0.29 -14.44
N ASP A 17 3.44 -1.01 -13.59
CA ASP A 17 2.83 -2.03 -12.73
C ASP A 17 1.88 -1.39 -11.73
N PHE A 18 2.27 -0.25 -11.16
CA PHE A 18 1.42 0.50 -10.26
C PHE A 18 0.17 1.03 -10.98
N GLU A 19 0.34 1.58 -12.19
CA GLU A 19 -0.78 2.07 -12.99
C GLU A 19 -1.76 0.95 -13.34
N ASN A 20 -1.25 -0.23 -13.69
CA ASN A 20 -2.09 -1.39 -13.97
C ASN A 20 -2.88 -1.83 -12.74
N MET A 21 -2.26 -1.83 -11.56
CA MET A 21 -2.90 -2.24 -10.33
C MET A 21 -4.00 -1.25 -9.92
N THR A 22 -3.73 0.04 -10.03
CA THR A 22 -4.68 1.08 -9.61
C THR A 22 -5.67 1.47 -10.70
N HIS A 23 -5.53 0.92 -11.91
CA HIS A 23 -6.39 1.20 -13.06
C HIS A 23 -6.40 2.67 -13.47
N ARG A 24 -5.27 3.37 -13.26
CA ARG A 24 -5.12 4.80 -13.56
C ARG A 24 -3.78 5.08 -14.19
N ARG A 25 -3.70 6.20 -14.89
CA ARG A 25 -2.45 6.78 -15.34
C ARG A 25 -2.10 7.97 -14.46
N TYR A 26 -0.82 8.12 -14.19
CA TYR A 26 -0.30 9.22 -13.38
C TYR A 26 0.76 9.99 -14.15
N GLU A 27 0.87 11.28 -13.87
CA GLU A 27 1.97 12.07 -14.38
C GLU A 27 3.09 12.07 -13.34
N TYR A 28 4.31 11.90 -13.83
CA TYR A 28 5.49 11.82 -12.98
C TYR A 28 6.48 12.90 -13.39
N ILE A 29 6.98 13.60 -12.39
CA ILE A 29 8.03 14.59 -12.62
C ILE A 29 9.35 13.86 -12.69
N LYS A 30 10.19 14.23 -13.67
CA LYS A 30 11.51 13.64 -13.83
C LYS A 30 12.49 14.13 -12.75
N GLY A 31 13.53 13.35 -12.54
CA GLY A 31 14.61 13.72 -11.65
C GLY A 31 14.31 13.39 -10.19
N LEU A 32 14.34 14.39 -9.35
CA LEU A 32 14.22 14.21 -7.91
C LEU A 32 12.86 13.68 -7.44
N ASN A 33 11.86 13.76 -8.28
CA ASN A 33 10.53 13.32 -7.92
C ASN A 33 10.34 11.83 -8.19
N GLY A 34 11.07 10.99 -7.48
CA GLY A 34 10.82 9.57 -7.45
C GLY A 34 9.52 9.28 -6.71
N HIS A 35 8.89 8.15 -7.00
CA HIS A 35 7.73 7.70 -6.28
C HIS A 35 8.15 6.71 -5.20
N SER A 36 7.88 7.08 -3.98
CA SER A 36 8.02 6.17 -2.85
C SER A 36 6.67 6.05 -2.15
N GLU A 37 6.46 4.93 -1.49
CA GLU A 37 5.29 4.74 -0.68
C GLU A 37 5.67 4.13 0.66
N ILE A 38 4.82 4.35 1.66
CA ILE A 38 4.92 3.68 2.95
C ILE A 38 3.83 2.61 2.95
N ALA A 39 4.24 1.36 3.18
CA ALA A 39 3.30 0.25 3.30
C ALA A 39 3.13 -0.13 4.76
N LEU A 40 1.89 -0.14 5.20
CA LEU A 40 1.52 -0.52 6.56
C LEU A 40 0.66 -1.78 6.50
N TYR A 41 1.04 -2.80 7.26
CA TYR A 41 0.28 -4.04 7.28
C TYR A 41 -0.52 -4.17 8.56
N VAL A 42 -1.75 -4.64 8.41
CA VAL A 42 -2.65 -4.98 9.49
C VAL A 42 -2.97 -6.47 9.43
N ASP A 43 -3.51 -7.03 10.51
CA ASP A 43 -3.66 -8.48 10.63
C ASP A 43 -4.78 -9.04 9.78
N THR A 44 -5.90 -8.35 9.67
CA THR A 44 -7.10 -8.89 9.03
C THR A 44 -7.56 -8.03 7.85
N PHE A 45 -8.32 -8.64 6.95
CA PHE A 45 -8.94 -7.92 5.84
C PHE A 45 -9.89 -6.83 6.33
N GLU A 46 -10.63 -7.10 7.40
CA GLU A 46 -11.53 -6.09 7.98
C GLU A 46 -10.78 -4.85 8.45
N GLU A 47 -9.60 -5.04 9.02
CA GLU A 47 -8.79 -3.93 9.50
C GLU A 47 -8.31 -3.03 8.36
N VAL A 48 -8.11 -3.57 7.16
CA VAL A 48 -7.80 -2.76 5.97
C VAL A 48 -8.96 -1.82 5.68
N ASP A 49 -10.18 -2.33 5.65
CA ASP A 49 -11.38 -1.54 5.37
C ASP A 49 -11.60 -0.47 6.45
N MET A 50 -11.42 -0.85 7.71
CA MET A 50 -11.56 0.09 8.83
C MET A 50 -10.52 1.19 8.77
N ALA A 51 -9.27 0.85 8.51
CA ALA A 51 -8.20 1.83 8.42
C ALA A 51 -8.40 2.77 7.24
N TYR A 52 -8.84 2.23 6.09
CA TYR A 52 -9.17 3.05 4.93
C TYR A 52 -10.29 4.05 5.26
N ASN A 53 -11.39 3.56 5.78
CA ASN A 53 -12.54 4.42 6.09
C ASN A 53 -12.17 5.50 7.11
N ASN A 54 -11.40 5.14 8.11
CA ASN A 54 -10.93 6.09 9.12
C ASN A 54 -10.02 7.16 8.50
N ALA A 55 -9.11 6.76 7.62
CA ALA A 55 -8.21 7.69 6.95
C ALA A 55 -8.98 8.68 6.07
N ILE A 56 -9.92 8.19 5.27
CA ILE A 56 -10.74 9.05 4.41
C ILE A 56 -11.55 10.03 5.25
N LYS A 57 -12.13 9.56 6.34
CA LYS A 57 -12.90 10.42 7.27
C LYS A 57 -12.03 11.54 7.84
N ASN A 58 -10.73 11.29 8.01
CA ASN A 58 -9.80 12.25 8.60
C ASN A 58 -8.99 13.04 7.55
N GLY A 59 -9.41 13.02 6.29
CA GLY A 59 -8.89 13.93 5.28
C GLY A 59 -7.95 13.33 4.25
N ALA A 60 -7.69 12.02 4.31
CA ALA A 60 -6.89 11.36 3.28
C ALA A 60 -7.65 11.30 1.95
N THR A 61 -6.90 11.25 0.85
CA THR A 61 -7.48 11.09 -0.48
C THR A 61 -7.40 9.63 -0.89
N SER A 62 -8.49 9.08 -1.45
CA SER A 62 -8.49 7.71 -1.96
C SER A 62 -7.70 7.63 -3.26
N VAL A 63 -6.80 6.65 -3.34
CA VAL A 63 -6.08 6.30 -4.56
C VAL A 63 -6.58 4.95 -5.09
N LEU A 64 -6.79 4.00 -4.20
CA LEU A 64 -7.39 2.70 -4.51
C LEU A 64 -8.22 2.25 -3.31
N GLU A 65 -9.51 2.05 -3.51
CA GLU A 65 -10.38 1.50 -2.48
C GLU A 65 -9.94 0.08 -2.11
N PRO A 66 -10.25 -0.39 -0.89
CA PRO A 66 -9.90 -1.74 -0.51
C PRO A 66 -10.42 -2.78 -1.50
N GLU A 67 -9.53 -3.64 -1.97
CA GLU A 67 -9.89 -4.76 -2.84
C GLU A 67 -8.99 -5.96 -2.59
N LEU A 68 -9.49 -7.13 -2.91
CA LEU A 68 -8.71 -8.36 -2.81
C LEU A 68 -7.92 -8.53 -4.10
N GLU A 69 -6.60 -8.58 -3.96
CA GLU A 69 -5.70 -8.73 -5.08
C GLU A 69 -5.58 -10.20 -5.51
N PRO A 70 -5.22 -10.45 -6.78
CA PRO A 70 -5.09 -11.83 -7.27
C PRO A 70 -4.09 -12.70 -6.51
N TRP A 71 -3.13 -12.07 -5.85
CA TRP A 71 -2.12 -12.78 -5.06
C TRP A 71 -2.54 -13.06 -3.62
N GLY A 72 -3.79 -12.73 -3.24
CA GLY A 72 -4.36 -13.08 -1.95
C GLY A 72 -4.26 -12.00 -0.87
N GLN A 73 -3.74 -10.85 -1.18
CA GLN A 73 -3.65 -9.71 -0.28
C GLN A 73 -4.87 -8.81 -0.47
N ARG A 74 -5.45 -8.33 0.62
CA ARG A 74 -6.40 -7.22 0.53
C ARG A 74 -5.63 -5.93 0.77
N THR A 75 -5.75 -4.97 -0.12
CA THR A 75 -4.98 -3.74 -0.04
C THR A 75 -5.80 -2.53 -0.45
N CYS A 76 -5.41 -1.38 0.05
CA CYS A 76 -5.90 -0.09 -0.40
C CYS A 76 -4.73 0.89 -0.48
N TYR A 77 -4.93 1.96 -1.23
CA TYR A 77 -3.98 3.06 -1.31
C TYR A 77 -4.66 4.36 -1.00
N ILE A 78 -4.03 5.14 -0.17
CA ILE A 78 -4.46 6.49 0.17
C ILE A 78 -3.29 7.45 -0.04
N ALA A 79 -3.61 8.74 -0.13
CA ALA A 79 -2.61 9.79 -0.13
C ALA A 79 -2.86 10.71 1.06
N ASP A 80 -1.79 11.14 1.70
CA ASP A 80 -1.90 12.15 2.75
C ASP A 80 -2.17 13.53 2.13
N PRO A 81 -2.42 14.58 2.94
CA PRO A 81 -2.70 15.92 2.40
C PRO A 81 -1.62 16.48 1.48
N GLU A 82 -0.39 16.02 1.61
CA GLU A 82 0.72 16.46 0.77
C GLU A 82 0.93 15.56 -0.46
N GLY A 83 0.09 14.56 -0.65
CA GLY A 83 0.17 13.69 -1.81
C GLY A 83 1.11 12.50 -1.64
N ASN A 84 1.57 12.21 -0.44
CA ASN A 84 2.40 11.03 -0.21
C ASN A 84 1.56 9.77 -0.21
N LEU A 85 2.05 8.75 -0.92
CA LEU A 85 1.32 7.51 -1.11
C LEU A 85 1.51 6.56 0.07
N ILE A 86 0.42 6.01 0.55
CA ILE A 86 0.41 5.05 1.66
C ILE A 86 -0.42 3.83 1.25
N GLU A 87 0.18 2.66 1.37
CA GLU A 87 -0.51 1.38 1.21
C GLU A 87 -0.92 0.86 2.58
N ILE A 88 -2.14 0.35 2.68
CA ILE A 88 -2.59 -0.41 3.86
C ILE A 88 -3.02 -1.78 3.35
N GLY A 89 -2.41 -2.82 3.86
CA GLY A 89 -2.67 -4.16 3.36
C GLY A 89 -2.70 -5.23 4.43
N SER A 90 -3.27 -6.38 4.09
CA SER A 90 -3.32 -7.55 4.94
C SER A 90 -3.30 -8.82 4.10
N TRP A 91 -2.60 -9.81 4.60
CA TRP A 91 -2.64 -11.18 4.08
C TRP A 91 -3.64 -12.04 4.84
N ASN A 92 -4.33 -11.44 5.82
CA ASN A 92 -5.27 -12.12 6.71
C ASN A 92 -4.59 -13.27 7.48
N LYS A 93 -3.34 -13.04 7.86
CA LYS A 93 -2.52 -14.03 8.57
C LYS A 93 -1.84 -13.36 9.76
N VAL A 94 -1.76 -14.10 10.85
CA VAL A 94 -0.94 -13.71 11.99
C VAL A 94 0.38 -14.47 11.85
N TYR A 95 1.48 -13.75 11.76
CA TYR A 95 2.80 -14.37 11.67
C TYR A 95 3.28 -14.74 13.08
N GLU A 96 3.62 -16.02 13.26
CA GLU A 96 4.18 -16.49 14.50
C GLU A 96 5.69 -16.27 14.50
N GLN A 97 6.18 -15.54 15.49
CA GLN A 97 7.61 -15.19 15.55
C GLN A 97 8.52 -16.38 15.80
N LYS A 98 8.00 -17.45 16.36
CA LYS A 98 8.79 -18.64 16.62
C LYS A 98 9.33 -19.31 15.35
N ASP A 99 8.80 -18.95 14.20
CA ASP A 99 9.22 -19.49 12.91
C ASP A 99 10.37 -18.72 12.28
N LEU A 100 10.85 -17.73 12.98
CA LEU A 100 11.98 -16.92 12.52
C LEU A 100 13.35 -17.48 13.03
#